data_19598816f85306268bb734cf2952dc13
#
_entry.id   19598816f85306268bb734cf2952dc13
#
_cell.length_a   1.000
_cell.length_b   1.000
_cell.length_c   1.000
_cell.angle_alpha   90.00
_cell.angle_beta   90.00
_cell.angle_gamma   90.00
#
_symmetry.space_group_name_H-M   'P 1'
#
loop_
_entity.id
_entity.type
_entity.pdbx_description
1 polymer ?
#
loop_
_entity_poly.entity_id
_entity_poly.type
_entity_poly.pdbx_seq_one_letter_code
_entity_poly.pdbx_strand_id
1 'polypeptide(L)'
;YKHKIFTRGVVDEFYSFDISSYNINKPGHFIRFLFTLLSGRSITHIYNRFTSKWLACLLLLPVSNIIMHERGVVWNATGFDRIIIKLISKRVSLIITNSFATKAMLCNNFSISPSMVKVVHNGVFINKKDTHHKNNINGDFTVGYLGRLDTNKGVNTLIDSIKYIPNKVNCIIAGDGPLKVYLEKQSKHDNNIVFAGRVDPDVFLSSIDLLVVPSIREPLGNVCIEAGMHGIPVIASRVDGIPEIIEDGVSGVLITPTLPIQLNTIDLPESVLPIPKCVVDPNTWELITPKQIDAQILAKRIVTLMDDDALREQYAINLNNRVNEHFSMERYVRELNAIYDQFNLT
;
A
#
# COMPACT_ATOMS: atom_id res chain seq x y z
N TYR A 1 24.23 8.13 -11.19
CA TYR A 1 23.28 8.90 -12.01
C TYR A 1 23.09 10.30 -11.41
N LYS A 2 23.05 11.37 -12.25
CA LYS A 2 22.61 12.70 -11.83
C LYS A 2 21.07 12.74 -11.89
N HIS A 3 20.42 12.93 -10.76
CA HIS A 3 18.97 12.95 -10.67
C HIS A 3 18.43 14.39 -10.75
N LYS A 4 17.35 14.58 -11.51
CA LYS A 4 16.55 15.81 -11.53
C LYS A 4 15.12 15.46 -11.18
N ILE A 5 14.55 16.09 -10.15
CA ILE A 5 13.17 15.85 -9.74
C ILE A 5 12.30 17.01 -10.30
N PHE A 6 11.27 16.64 -11.06
CA PHE A 6 10.24 17.56 -11.53
C PHE A 6 8.93 17.26 -10.79
N THR A 7 8.43 18.21 -10.01
CA THR A 7 7.24 18.05 -9.17
C THR A 7 6.21 19.14 -9.44
N ARG A 8 4.97 18.92 -9.01
CA ARG A 8 3.92 19.94 -8.92
C ARG A 8 3.78 20.56 -7.53
N GLY A 9 4.48 20.02 -6.53
CA GLY A 9 4.47 20.46 -5.14
C GLY A 9 5.85 20.91 -4.66
N VAL A 10 5.92 21.25 -3.38
CA VAL A 10 7.17 21.48 -2.67
C VAL A 10 7.85 20.13 -2.45
N VAL A 11 9.16 20.07 -2.65
CA VAL A 11 9.99 18.91 -2.28
C VAL A 11 10.56 19.23 -0.91
N ASP A 12 10.26 18.41 0.07
CA ASP A 12 10.89 18.53 1.38
C ASP A 12 12.40 18.30 1.27
N GLU A 13 13.18 19.12 1.96
CA GLU A 13 14.65 19.19 1.85
C GLU A 13 15.40 17.98 2.44
N PHE A 14 14.72 16.87 2.71
CA PHE A 14 15.28 15.69 3.38
C PHE A 14 16.21 14.81 2.54
N TYR A 15 16.54 15.21 1.30
CA TYR A 15 17.42 14.39 0.47
C TYR A 15 18.86 14.94 0.52
N SER A 16 19.76 14.21 1.20
CA SER A 16 21.20 14.48 1.28
C SER A 16 21.99 14.22 0.00
N PHE A 17 21.30 14.09 -1.16
CA PHE A 17 21.94 13.87 -2.46
C PHE A 17 21.90 15.15 -3.30
N ASP A 18 22.84 15.29 -4.22
CA ASP A 18 22.88 16.39 -5.19
C ASP A 18 21.73 16.29 -6.21
N ILE A 19 20.50 16.53 -5.70
CA ILE A 19 19.26 16.43 -6.46
C ILE A 19 18.73 17.83 -6.76
N SER A 20 18.70 18.19 -8.04
CA SER A 20 18.05 19.41 -8.48
C SER A 20 16.53 19.21 -8.55
N SER A 21 15.76 19.93 -7.75
CA SER A 21 14.29 19.90 -7.81
C SER A 21 13.73 21.05 -8.63
N TYR A 22 12.69 20.77 -9.43
CA TYR A 22 12.06 21.75 -10.33
C TYR A 22 10.55 21.66 -10.22
N ASN A 23 9.89 22.77 -9.87
CA ASN A 23 8.43 22.84 -9.84
C ASN A 23 7.91 23.15 -11.26
N ILE A 24 7.27 22.18 -11.91
CA ILE A 24 6.77 22.30 -13.29
C ILE A 24 5.60 23.28 -13.46
N ASN A 25 5.04 23.81 -12.39
CA ASN A 25 4.06 24.91 -12.47
C ASN A 25 4.74 26.25 -12.84
N LYS A 26 6.08 26.36 -12.72
CA LYS A 26 6.84 27.52 -13.18
C LYS A 26 7.22 27.34 -14.65
N PRO A 27 6.91 28.30 -15.57
CA PRO A 27 7.11 28.15 -17.01
C PRO A 27 8.54 27.74 -17.41
N GLY A 28 9.57 28.33 -16.82
CA GLY A 28 10.97 28.02 -17.11
C GLY A 28 11.34 26.58 -16.71
N HIS A 29 10.81 26.07 -15.60
CA HIS A 29 11.01 24.70 -15.17
C HIS A 29 10.26 23.70 -16.06
N PHE A 30 9.09 24.08 -16.54
CA PHE A 30 8.32 23.28 -17.49
C PHE A 30 9.04 23.16 -18.84
N ILE A 31 9.55 24.26 -19.38
CA ILE A 31 10.36 24.26 -20.62
C ILE A 31 11.58 23.33 -20.45
N ARG A 32 12.28 23.43 -19.32
CA ARG A 32 13.43 22.57 -19.03
C ARG A 32 13.03 21.10 -18.94
N PHE A 33 11.89 20.79 -18.35
CA PHE A 33 11.32 19.45 -18.33
C PHE A 33 11.05 18.93 -19.75
N LEU A 34 10.42 19.74 -20.63
CA LEU A 34 10.17 19.38 -22.02
C LEU A 34 11.46 19.11 -22.79
N PHE A 35 12.48 19.98 -22.66
CA PHE A 35 13.78 19.74 -23.26
C PHE A 35 14.43 18.43 -22.78
N THR A 36 14.35 18.15 -21.48
CA THR A 36 14.86 16.90 -20.92
C THR A 36 14.13 15.68 -21.52
N LEU A 37 12.81 15.76 -21.61
CA LEU A 37 11.96 14.72 -22.16
C LEU A 37 12.22 14.45 -23.65
N LEU A 38 12.37 15.52 -24.45
CA LEU A 38 12.58 15.44 -25.89
C LEU A 38 14.02 15.10 -26.29
N SER A 39 14.99 15.31 -25.42
CA SER A 39 16.41 15.07 -25.71
C SER A 39 16.75 13.60 -25.98
N GLY A 40 15.95 12.68 -25.45
CA GLY A 40 16.22 11.23 -25.50
C GLY A 40 17.50 10.76 -24.78
N ARG A 41 18.28 11.70 -24.22
CA ARG A 41 19.56 11.46 -23.53
C ARG A 41 19.43 11.17 -22.04
N SER A 42 18.20 11.01 -21.54
CA SER A 42 17.90 10.78 -20.13
C SER A 42 16.74 9.82 -19.98
N ILE A 43 16.70 9.10 -18.88
CA ILE A 43 15.55 8.31 -18.47
C ILE A 43 14.59 9.25 -17.76
N THR A 44 13.33 9.24 -18.18
CA THR A 44 12.26 9.96 -17.48
C THR A 44 11.41 8.95 -16.70
N HIS A 45 11.56 8.93 -15.39
CA HIS A 45 10.82 8.05 -14.49
C HIS A 45 9.62 8.81 -13.90
N ILE A 46 8.41 8.34 -14.18
CA ILE A 46 7.15 9.01 -13.83
C ILE A 46 6.36 8.13 -12.85
N TYR A 47 5.99 8.70 -11.70
CA TYR A 47 5.27 8.01 -10.64
C TYR A 47 3.77 8.30 -10.65
N ASN A 48 2.92 7.28 -10.58
CA ASN A 48 1.48 7.35 -10.33
C ASN A 48 0.72 8.32 -11.24
N ARG A 49 1.00 8.33 -12.56
CA ARG A 49 0.37 9.26 -13.52
C ARG A 49 -0.34 8.57 -14.69
N PHE A 50 -0.68 7.29 -14.56
CA PHE A 50 -1.34 6.52 -15.62
C PHE A 50 -2.72 7.07 -16.03
N THR A 51 -3.41 7.82 -15.18
CA THR A 51 -4.71 8.44 -15.48
C THR A 51 -4.59 9.91 -15.89
N SER A 52 -3.38 10.42 -16.11
CA SER A 52 -3.12 11.82 -16.42
C SER A 52 -3.38 12.14 -17.89
N LYS A 53 -4.48 12.85 -18.19
CA LYS A 53 -4.81 13.34 -19.55
C LYS A 53 -3.68 14.19 -20.13
N TRP A 54 -3.12 15.08 -19.30
CA TRP A 54 -1.99 15.93 -19.70
C TRP A 54 -0.76 15.09 -20.10
N LEU A 55 -0.42 14.06 -19.35
CA LEU A 55 0.68 13.17 -19.69
C LEU A 55 0.40 12.42 -21.00
N ALA A 56 -0.82 11.93 -21.20
CA ALA A 56 -1.20 11.28 -22.45
C ALA A 56 -0.99 12.20 -23.66
N CYS A 57 -1.38 13.47 -23.57
CA CYS A 57 -1.13 14.47 -24.62
C CYS A 57 0.37 14.71 -24.84
N LEU A 58 1.15 14.83 -23.75
CA LEU A 58 2.60 15.03 -23.83
C LEU A 58 3.32 13.85 -24.52
N LEU A 59 2.87 12.63 -24.29
CA LEU A 59 3.41 11.42 -24.89
C LEU A 59 3.05 11.23 -26.39
N LEU A 60 2.27 12.15 -26.99
CA LEU A 60 2.13 12.24 -28.44
C LEU A 60 3.37 12.81 -29.12
N LEU A 61 4.19 13.55 -28.37
CA LEU A 61 5.49 14.01 -28.85
C LEU A 61 6.47 12.85 -29.03
N PRO A 62 7.51 12.99 -29.87
CA PRO A 62 8.54 11.97 -30.10
C PRO A 62 9.47 11.88 -28.87
N VAL A 63 9.00 11.22 -27.83
CA VAL A 63 9.72 11.02 -26.57
C VAL A 63 10.17 9.56 -26.44
N SER A 64 11.29 9.35 -25.79
CA SER A 64 11.88 8.01 -25.55
C SER A 64 12.33 7.85 -24.10
N ASN A 65 12.71 6.62 -23.74
CA ASN A 65 13.26 6.28 -22.42
C ASN A 65 12.33 6.69 -21.24
N ILE A 66 11.03 6.42 -21.39
CA ILE A 66 10.05 6.73 -20.35
C ILE A 66 9.72 5.47 -19.57
N ILE A 67 9.88 5.55 -18.25
CA ILE A 67 9.46 4.54 -17.30
C ILE A 67 8.26 5.07 -16.52
N MET A 68 7.16 4.32 -16.53
CA MET A 68 6.02 4.58 -15.64
C MET A 68 6.09 3.70 -14.42
N HIS A 69 5.98 4.29 -13.24
CA HIS A 69 5.93 3.56 -11.98
C HIS A 69 4.52 3.65 -11.37
N GLU A 70 3.83 2.52 -11.33
CA GLU A 70 2.47 2.41 -10.82
C GLU A 70 2.46 1.75 -9.44
N ARG A 71 1.82 2.43 -8.47
CA ARG A 71 1.80 2.01 -7.07
C ARG A 71 0.39 1.92 -6.48
N GLY A 72 -0.66 1.91 -7.33
CA GLY A 72 -2.03 1.72 -6.88
C GLY A 72 -3.07 2.68 -7.48
N VAL A 73 -2.69 3.66 -8.28
CA VAL A 73 -3.64 4.64 -8.87
C VAL A 73 -4.60 3.99 -9.86
N VAL A 74 -4.10 3.05 -10.68
CA VAL A 74 -4.91 2.36 -11.71
C VAL A 74 -6.05 1.52 -11.12
N TRP A 75 -5.96 1.15 -9.87
CA TRP A 75 -7.00 0.39 -9.18
C TRP A 75 -8.34 1.13 -9.08
N ASN A 76 -8.29 2.46 -9.12
CA ASN A 76 -9.47 3.33 -9.09
C ASN A 76 -9.88 3.82 -10.48
N ALA A 77 -9.21 3.37 -11.55
CA ALA A 77 -9.46 3.83 -12.91
C ALA A 77 -10.85 3.39 -13.41
N THR A 78 -11.58 4.32 -13.99
CA THR A 78 -12.93 4.12 -14.52
C THR A 78 -13.05 4.67 -15.92
N GLY A 79 -14.02 4.18 -16.69
CA GLY A 79 -14.47 4.78 -17.96
C GLY A 79 -13.32 5.29 -18.84
N PHE A 80 -13.24 6.61 -18.97
CA PHE A 80 -12.25 7.29 -19.83
C PHE A 80 -10.78 7.04 -19.41
N ASP A 81 -10.51 6.78 -18.11
CA ASP A 81 -9.16 6.48 -17.63
C ASP A 81 -8.57 5.25 -18.33
N ARG A 82 -9.42 4.26 -18.70
CA ARG A 82 -8.97 3.06 -19.42
C ARG A 82 -8.34 3.40 -20.78
N ILE A 83 -8.89 4.39 -21.47
CA ILE A 83 -8.36 4.88 -22.76
C ILE A 83 -7.00 5.56 -22.52
N ILE A 84 -6.92 6.43 -21.49
CA ILE A 84 -5.70 7.12 -21.11
C ILE A 84 -4.58 6.13 -20.75
N ILE A 85 -4.88 5.12 -19.93
CA ILE A 85 -3.93 4.09 -19.53
C ILE A 85 -3.40 3.34 -20.78
N LYS A 86 -4.27 2.96 -21.70
CA LYS A 86 -3.87 2.29 -22.96
C LYS A 86 -3.03 3.18 -23.87
N LEU A 87 -3.33 4.47 -23.96
CA LEU A 87 -2.52 5.41 -24.74
C LEU A 87 -1.13 5.58 -24.12
N ILE A 88 -1.05 5.79 -22.82
CA ILE A 88 0.21 5.93 -22.09
C ILE A 88 1.04 4.64 -22.23
N SER A 89 0.44 3.46 -22.00
CA SER A 89 1.16 2.19 -22.05
C SER A 89 1.81 1.89 -23.41
N LYS A 90 1.22 2.40 -24.51
CA LYS A 90 1.80 2.25 -25.85
C LYS A 90 3.01 3.16 -26.13
N ARG A 91 3.25 4.14 -25.27
CA ARG A 91 4.26 5.20 -25.47
C ARG A 91 5.39 5.14 -24.46
N VAL A 92 5.27 4.33 -23.43
CA VAL A 92 6.32 4.16 -22.43
C VAL A 92 7.20 2.97 -22.79
N SER A 93 8.47 3.06 -22.42
CA SER A 93 9.46 2.00 -22.70
C SER A 93 9.34 0.85 -21.71
N LEU A 94 8.93 1.13 -20.47
CA LEU A 94 8.79 0.16 -19.40
C LEU A 94 7.75 0.65 -18.37
N ILE A 95 7.10 -0.31 -17.75
CA ILE A 95 6.22 -0.08 -16.60
C ILE A 95 6.82 -0.80 -15.40
N ILE A 96 6.95 -0.12 -14.28
CA ILE A 96 7.32 -0.71 -12.99
C ILE A 96 6.07 -0.71 -12.12
N THR A 97 5.84 -1.81 -11.41
CA THR A 97 4.77 -1.93 -10.41
C THR A 97 5.36 -2.29 -9.06
N ASN A 98 4.68 -1.88 -7.99
CA ASN A 98 5.10 -2.15 -6.62
C ASN A 98 4.76 -3.56 -6.12
N SER A 99 4.03 -4.36 -6.91
CA SER A 99 3.59 -5.70 -6.55
C SER A 99 3.24 -6.55 -7.78
N PHE A 100 3.25 -7.85 -7.65
CA PHE A 100 2.72 -8.77 -8.66
C PHE A 100 1.20 -8.59 -8.82
N ALA A 101 0.48 -8.28 -7.75
CA ALA A 101 -0.94 -7.94 -7.81
C ALA A 101 -1.18 -6.71 -8.69
N THR A 102 -0.41 -5.63 -8.55
CA THR A 102 -0.54 -4.45 -9.43
C THR A 102 -0.16 -4.77 -10.87
N LYS A 103 0.85 -5.62 -11.09
CA LYS A 103 1.16 -6.15 -12.43
C LYS A 103 -0.02 -6.92 -13.02
N ALA A 104 -0.59 -7.86 -12.27
CA ALA A 104 -1.77 -8.63 -12.70
C ALA A 104 -2.96 -7.72 -13.03
N MET A 105 -3.23 -6.70 -12.19
CA MET A 105 -4.25 -5.70 -12.45
C MET A 105 -4.03 -4.97 -13.78
N LEU A 106 -2.80 -4.54 -14.08
CA LEU A 106 -2.47 -3.88 -15.36
C LEU A 106 -2.64 -4.82 -16.54
N CYS A 107 -2.15 -6.04 -16.45
CA CYS A 107 -2.21 -7.01 -17.54
C CYS A 107 -3.65 -7.46 -17.82
N ASN A 108 -4.39 -7.85 -16.78
CA ASN A 108 -5.71 -8.46 -16.94
C ASN A 108 -6.82 -7.41 -17.17
N ASN A 109 -6.76 -6.26 -16.47
CA ASN A 109 -7.81 -5.25 -16.59
C ASN A 109 -7.60 -4.29 -17.77
N PHE A 110 -6.34 -4.01 -18.15
CA PHE A 110 -6.02 -3.04 -19.22
C PHE A 110 -5.36 -3.66 -20.45
N SER A 111 -5.17 -4.99 -20.47
CA SER A 111 -4.55 -5.74 -21.58
C SER A 111 -3.13 -5.23 -21.91
N ILE A 112 -2.36 -4.88 -20.89
CA ILE A 112 -0.95 -4.51 -21.03
C ILE A 112 -0.11 -5.78 -21.09
N SER A 113 0.84 -5.85 -22.06
CA SER A 113 1.72 -7.02 -22.19
C SER A 113 2.54 -7.25 -20.92
N PRO A 114 2.58 -8.47 -20.35
CA PRO A 114 3.39 -8.80 -19.19
C PRO A 114 4.88 -8.52 -19.36
N SER A 115 5.38 -8.58 -20.60
CA SER A 115 6.79 -8.29 -20.93
C SER A 115 7.16 -6.81 -20.75
N MET A 116 6.17 -5.91 -20.80
CA MET A 116 6.37 -4.49 -20.55
C MET A 116 6.35 -4.13 -19.06
N VAL A 117 6.02 -5.07 -18.16
CA VAL A 117 5.80 -4.77 -16.74
C VAL A 117 6.81 -5.54 -15.89
N LYS A 118 7.68 -4.80 -15.18
CA LYS A 118 8.57 -5.32 -14.14
C LYS A 118 8.02 -5.00 -12.76
N VAL A 119 8.19 -5.92 -11.83
CA VAL A 119 7.84 -5.71 -10.42
C VAL A 119 9.08 -5.27 -9.66
N VAL A 120 8.97 -4.20 -8.92
CA VAL A 120 9.95 -3.73 -7.94
C VAL A 120 9.18 -3.34 -6.70
N HIS A 121 9.20 -4.19 -5.68
CA HIS A 121 8.53 -3.92 -4.41
C HIS A 121 9.06 -2.63 -3.77
N ASN A 122 8.20 -1.93 -3.03
CA ASN A 122 8.61 -0.72 -2.32
C ASN A 122 9.79 -1.01 -1.38
N GLY A 123 10.68 -0.03 -1.25
CA GLY A 123 11.75 -0.04 -0.26
C GLY A 123 11.40 0.82 0.94
N VAL A 124 11.81 0.38 2.12
CA VAL A 124 11.72 1.12 3.38
C VAL A 124 13.10 1.29 3.98
N PHE A 125 13.34 2.41 4.65
CA PHE A 125 14.56 2.62 5.40
C PHE A 125 14.51 1.79 6.69
N ILE A 126 15.44 0.87 6.81
CA ILE A 126 15.55 0.03 7.99
C ILE A 126 16.31 0.81 9.05
N ASN A 127 15.58 1.45 9.95
CA ASN A 127 16.18 1.93 11.16
C ASN A 127 16.32 0.74 12.12
N LYS A 128 17.53 0.39 12.49
CA LYS A 128 17.78 -0.56 13.60
C LYS A 128 17.37 0.10 14.91
N LYS A 129 16.09 0.36 15.08
CA LYS A 129 15.54 0.64 16.41
C LYS A 129 15.44 -0.71 17.11
N ASP A 130 15.94 -0.77 18.33
CA ASP A 130 15.76 -1.97 19.15
C ASP A 130 14.28 -2.34 19.16
N THR A 131 13.98 -3.55 18.71
CA THR A 131 12.64 -4.14 18.77
C THR A 131 12.32 -4.49 20.22
N HIS A 132 12.32 -3.49 21.09
CA HIS A 132 11.87 -3.68 22.47
C HIS A 132 10.34 -3.70 22.47
N HIS A 133 9.79 -4.89 22.59
CA HIS A 133 8.41 -5.03 23.01
C HIS A 133 8.19 -4.18 24.26
N LYS A 134 7.28 -3.23 24.17
CA LYS A 134 6.82 -2.52 25.35
C LYS A 134 6.25 -3.55 26.31
N ASN A 135 6.78 -3.53 27.53
CA ASN A 135 6.00 -3.98 28.67
C ASN A 135 4.76 -3.09 28.73
N ASN A 136 3.61 -3.62 28.33
CA ASN A 136 2.32 -2.96 28.50
C ASN A 136 2.16 -2.61 29.99
N ILE A 137 2.24 -1.33 30.32
CA ILE A 137 2.24 -0.84 31.72
C ILE A 137 0.90 -1.23 32.42
N ASN A 138 -0.14 -1.54 31.67
CA ASN A 138 -1.48 -1.88 32.19
C ASN A 138 -1.90 -3.34 31.94
N GLY A 139 -1.10 -4.19 31.28
CA GLY A 139 -1.39 -5.61 31.10
C GLY A 139 -2.48 -5.96 30.09
N ASP A 140 -3.14 -4.99 29.45
CA ASP A 140 -4.20 -5.25 28.48
C ASP A 140 -3.64 -5.37 27.05
N PHE A 141 -4.07 -6.41 26.33
CA PHE A 141 -3.66 -6.65 24.94
C PHE A 141 -4.26 -5.60 24.00
N THR A 142 -3.43 -4.97 23.17
CA THR A 142 -3.83 -3.88 22.28
C THR A 142 -3.73 -4.29 20.81
N VAL A 143 -4.87 -4.33 20.14
CA VAL A 143 -5.00 -4.51 18.70
C VAL A 143 -5.00 -3.15 18.03
N GLY A 144 -4.16 -2.95 17.03
CA GLY A 144 -4.09 -1.72 16.26
C GLY A 144 -4.53 -1.87 14.81
N TYR A 145 -5.12 -0.81 14.29
CA TYR A 145 -5.28 -0.56 12.86
C TYR A 145 -4.59 0.76 12.50
N LEU A 146 -3.84 0.78 11.40
CA LEU A 146 -3.20 2.00 10.89
C LEU A 146 -3.48 2.16 9.40
N GLY A 147 -4.13 3.25 9.03
CA GLY A 147 -4.38 3.56 7.63
C GLY A 147 -5.54 4.49 7.37
N ARG A 148 -5.83 4.72 6.08
CA ARG A 148 -6.96 5.56 5.67
C ARG A 148 -8.29 4.86 6.01
N LEU A 149 -9.23 5.61 6.55
CA LEU A 149 -10.58 5.11 6.85
C LEU A 149 -11.46 5.20 5.59
N ASP A 150 -11.42 4.15 4.77
CA ASP A 150 -12.05 4.08 3.45
C ASP A 150 -12.61 2.66 3.22
N THR A 151 -13.55 2.52 2.28
CA THR A 151 -14.21 1.24 1.94
C THR A 151 -13.21 0.11 1.64
N ASN A 152 -12.13 0.43 0.96
CA ASN A 152 -11.11 -0.55 0.59
C ASN A 152 -10.38 -1.19 1.79
N LYS A 153 -10.46 -0.56 2.97
CA LYS A 153 -9.66 -0.95 4.13
C LYS A 153 -10.38 -1.89 5.10
N GLY A 154 -11.70 -2.09 4.94
CA GLY A 154 -12.45 -3.10 5.68
C GLY A 154 -12.48 -2.92 7.21
N VAL A 155 -12.28 -1.70 7.71
CA VAL A 155 -12.19 -1.41 9.16
C VAL A 155 -13.46 -1.79 9.91
N ASN A 156 -14.62 -1.73 9.24
CA ASN A 156 -15.90 -2.22 9.78
C ASN A 156 -15.82 -3.68 10.25
N THR A 157 -15.08 -4.53 9.53
CA THR A 157 -14.91 -5.94 9.92
C THR A 157 -14.06 -6.09 11.19
N LEU A 158 -13.05 -5.24 11.39
CA LEU A 158 -12.29 -5.20 12.64
C LEU A 158 -13.20 -4.81 13.81
N ILE A 159 -13.99 -3.74 13.68
CA ILE A 159 -14.95 -3.29 14.70
C ILE A 159 -15.92 -4.42 15.05
N ASP A 160 -16.47 -5.09 14.04
CA ASP A 160 -17.38 -6.21 14.29
C ASP A 160 -16.70 -7.39 14.97
N SER A 161 -15.41 -7.64 14.69
CA SER A 161 -14.66 -8.74 15.31
C SER A 161 -14.45 -8.53 16.81
N ILE A 162 -14.27 -7.30 17.27
CA ILE A 162 -14.04 -6.97 18.68
C ILE A 162 -15.22 -7.44 19.55
N LYS A 163 -16.44 -7.42 19.01
CA LYS A 163 -17.65 -7.89 19.72
C LYS A 163 -17.63 -9.38 20.09
N TYR A 164 -16.79 -10.16 19.41
CA TYR A 164 -16.63 -11.61 19.65
C TYR A 164 -15.41 -11.94 20.53
N ILE A 165 -14.66 -10.93 20.99
CA ILE A 165 -13.47 -11.11 21.81
C ILE A 165 -13.82 -10.84 23.29
N PRO A 166 -13.33 -11.65 24.25
CA PRO A 166 -13.49 -11.38 25.66
C PRO A 166 -12.94 -9.99 26.05
N ASN A 167 -13.55 -9.35 27.05
CA ASN A 167 -13.39 -7.94 27.49
C ASN A 167 -11.98 -7.46 27.90
N LYS A 168 -10.90 -8.07 27.44
CA LYS A 168 -9.51 -7.72 27.78
C LYS A 168 -8.69 -7.22 26.58
N VAL A 169 -9.33 -6.87 25.50
CA VAL A 169 -8.65 -6.37 24.29
C VAL A 169 -9.00 -4.91 24.05
N ASN A 170 -8.00 -4.06 24.02
CA ASN A 170 -8.13 -2.69 23.54
C ASN A 170 -7.97 -2.67 22.02
N CYS A 171 -8.76 -1.86 21.32
CA CYS A 171 -8.66 -1.67 19.89
C CYS A 171 -8.40 -0.19 19.59
N ILE A 172 -7.27 0.12 18.95
CA ILE A 172 -6.92 1.49 18.56
C ILE A 172 -6.95 1.61 17.03
N ILE A 173 -7.85 2.44 16.53
CA ILE A 173 -8.02 2.72 15.10
C ILE A 173 -7.34 4.05 14.80
N ALA A 174 -6.17 3.99 14.17
CA ALA A 174 -5.38 5.15 13.78
C ALA A 174 -5.53 5.46 12.30
N GLY A 175 -5.80 6.72 12.01
CA GLY A 175 -5.97 7.25 10.68
C GLY A 175 -7.16 8.18 10.55
N ASP A 176 -7.42 8.60 9.32
CA ASP A 176 -8.50 9.50 8.97
C ASP A 176 -9.07 9.12 7.60
N GLY A 177 -10.30 9.52 7.31
CA GLY A 177 -10.90 9.24 6.01
C GLY A 177 -12.41 9.40 5.99
N PRO A 178 -13.02 9.26 4.80
CA PRO A 178 -14.45 9.52 4.63
C PRO A 178 -15.37 8.62 5.46
N LEU A 179 -14.91 7.43 5.85
CA LEU A 179 -15.69 6.49 6.68
C LEU A 179 -15.61 6.77 8.18
N LYS A 180 -14.80 7.73 8.65
CA LYS A 180 -14.56 7.92 10.09
C LYS A 180 -15.85 8.02 10.89
N VAL A 181 -16.74 8.94 10.52
CA VAL A 181 -18.02 9.17 11.23
C VAL A 181 -18.91 7.92 11.23
N TYR A 182 -18.93 7.19 10.12
CA TYR A 182 -19.67 5.93 10.00
C TYR A 182 -19.13 4.86 10.97
N LEU A 183 -17.81 4.70 11.03
CA LEU A 183 -17.14 3.72 11.88
C LEU A 183 -17.26 4.07 13.38
N GLU A 184 -17.15 5.35 13.74
CA GLU A 184 -17.41 5.84 15.10
C GLU A 184 -18.86 5.58 15.53
N LYS A 185 -19.82 5.74 14.62
CA LYS A 185 -21.24 5.40 14.89
C LYS A 185 -21.45 3.89 15.07
N GLN A 186 -20.76 3.06 14.26
CA GLN A 186 -20.82 1.60 14.35
C GLN A 186 -20.30 1.07 15.70
N SER A 187 -19.24 1.69 16.24
CA SER A 187 -18.59 1.31 17.50
C SER A 187 -19.08 2.06 18.74
N LYS A 188 -20.16 2.84 18.63
CA LYS A 188 -20.64 3.75 19.70
C LYS A 188 -20.87 3.08 21.07
N HIS A 189 -21.13 1.79 21.09
CA HIS A 189 -21.39 1.02 22.31
C HIS A 189 -20.19 0.16 22.75
N ASP A 190 -19.07 0.23 22.04
CA ASP A 190 -17.87 -0.58 22.28
C ASP A 190 -16.81 0.29 22.99
N ASN A 191 -16.82 0.30 24.32
CA ASN A 191 -15.95 1.18 25.14
C ASN A 191 -14.45 0.88 25.02
N ASN A 192 -14.09 -0.26 24.44
CA ASN A 192 -12.71 -0.70 24.21
C ASN A 192 -12.18 -0.34 22.81
N ILE A 193 -12.95 0.40 22.00
CA ILE A 193 -12.51 0.89 20.69
C ILE A 193 -12.24 2.40 20.76
N VAL A 194 -11.03 2.80 20.38
CA VAL A 194 -10.59 4.20 20.38
C VAL A 194 -10.15 4.63 18.98
N PHE A 195 -10.65 5.77 18.50
CA PHE A 195 -10.20 6.40 17.26
C PHE A 195 -9.14 7.45 17.59
N ALA A 196 -7.89 7.14 17.27
CA ALA A 196 -6.73 8.01 17.56
C ALA A 196 -6.52 9.16 16.54
N GLY A 197 -7.30 9.15 15.42
CA GLY A 197 -7.05 10.12 14.34
C GLY A 197 -5.70 9.88 13.64
N ARG A 198 -5.12 10.93 13.07
CA ARG A 198 -3.80 10.85 12.44
C ARG A 198 -2.71 10.84 13.51
N VAL A 199 -1.85 9.85 13.45
CA VAL A 199 -0.75 9.61 14.39
C VAL A 199 0.57 9.46 13.65
N ASP A 200 1.67 9.58 14.36
CA ASP A 200 2.98 9.17 13.88
C ASP A 200 3.02 7.63 13.81
N PRO A 201 3.31 7.02 12.64
CA PRO A 201 3.31 5.57 12.47
C PRO A 201 4.28 4.84 13.41
N ASP A 202 5.49 5.38 13.61
CA ASP A 202 6.52 4.77 14.46
C ASP A 202 6.06 4.71 15.92
N VAL A 203 5.47 5.81 16.41
CA VAL A 203 4.93 5.90 17.78
C VAL A 203 3.73 4.95 17.93
N PHE A 204 2.85 4.92 16.95
CA PHE A 204 1.67 4.06 16.99
C PHE A 204 2.03 2.59 16.98
N LEU A 205 2.86 2.14 16.04
CA LEU A 205 3.28 0.74 15.94
C LEU A 205 3.99 0.27 17.20
N SER A 206 4.79 1.14 17.83
CA SER A 206 5.42 0.82 19.12
C SER A 206 4.44 0.75 20.29
N SER A 207 3.18 1.13 20.14
CA SER A 207 2.17 1.16 21.22
C SER A 207 1.17 0.00 21.17
N ILE A 208 1.22 -0.86 20.16
CA ILE A 208 0.29 -1.98 19.95
C ILE A 208 1.00 -3.32 20.05
N ASP A 209 0.24 -4.39 20.34
CA ASP A 209 0.74 -5.76 20.42
C ASP A 209 0.50 -6.56 19.13
N LEU A 210 -0.47 -6.12 18.33
CA LEU A 210 -0.89 -6.79 17.09
C LEU A 210 -1.46 -5.77 16.10
N LEU A 211 -1.00 -5.79 14.86
CA LEU A 211 -1.62 -5.03 13.79
C LEU A 211 -2.63 -5.88 13.02
N VAL A 212 -3.82 -5.32 12.76
CA VAL A 212 -4.85 -5.95 11.92
C VAL A 212 -5.05 -5.14 10.64
N VAL A 213 -4.97 -5.81 9.49
CA VAL A 213 -5.12 -5.21 8.16
C VAL A 213 -6.24 -5.93 7.39
N PRO A 214 -7.53 -5.64 7.69
CA PRO A 214 -8.68 -6.38 7.16
C PRO A 214 -9.10 -5.88 5.77
N SER A 215 -8.13 -5.48 4.95
CA SER A 215 -8.36 -4.81 3.67
C SER A 215 -9.18 -5.65 2.71
N ILE A 216 -10.14 -5.01 2.05
CA ILE A 216 -10.90 -5.56 0.93
C ILE A 216 -10.07 -5.51 -0.35
N ARG A 217 -9.24 -4.45 -0.47
CA ARG A 217 -8.29 -4.25 -1.56
C ARG A 217 -7.02 -3.59 -1.05
N GLU A 218 -5.87 -4.15 -1.42
CA GLU A 218 -4.57 -3.65 -0.97
C GLU A 218 -3.49 -3.90 -2.04
N PRO A 219 -3.12 -2.92 -2.86
CA PRO A 219 -2.14 -3.13 -3.94
C PRO A 219 -0.82 -3.77 -3.51
N LEU A 220 -0.31 -3.43 -2.33
CA LEU A 220 0.86 -4.08 -1.72
C LEU A 220 0.67 -4.28 -0.21
N GLY A 221 0.38 -3.22 0.56
CA GLY A 221 0.23 -3.28 2.01
C GLY A 221 1.45 -2.74 2.76
N ASN A 222 1.88 -1.51 2.46
CA ASN A 222 3.03 -0.90 3.12
C ASN A 222 2.97 -0.95 4.65
N VAL A 223 1.78 -0.84 5.24
CA VAL A 223 1.60 -0.91 6.69
C VAL A 223 2.05 -2.26 7.27
N CYS A 224 1.96 -3.36 6.50
CA CYS A 224 2.49 -4.66 6.91
C CYS A 224 4.03 -4.65 6.92
N ILE A 225 4.65 -3.93 5.96
CA ILE A 225 6.11 -3.74 5.94
C ILE A 225 6.54 -2.89 7.14
N GLU A 226 5.82 -1.80 7.40
CA GLU A 226 6.07 -0.91 8.54
C GLU A 226 5.93 -1.67 9.88
N ALA A 227 4.90 -2.49 10.05
CA ALA A 227 4.74 -3.35 11.22
C ALA A 227 5.91 -4.35 11.38
N GLY A 228 6.32 -4.99 10.28
CA GLY A 228 7.47 -5.90 10.29
C GLY A 228 8.77 -5.22 10.71
N MET A 229 9.00 -3.96 10.30
CA MET A 229 10.16 -3.17 10.75
C MET A 229 10.17 -2.94 12.27
N HIS A 230 8.98 -2.79 12.87
CA HIS A 230 8.82 -2.56 14.30
C HIS A 230 8.71 -3.86 15.11
N GLY A 231 8.82 -5.02 14.45
CA GLY A 231 8.64 -6.31 15.11
C GLY A 231 7.22 -6.54 15.63
N ILE A 232 6.22 -5.97 14.95
CA ILE A 232 4.81 -6.13 15.31
C ILE A 232 4.21 -7.24 14.45
N PRO A 233 3.62 -8.30 15.03
CA PRO A 233 2.93 -9.34 14.30
C PRO A 233 1.68 -8.80 13.59
N VAL A 234 1.31 -9.45 12.48
CA VAL A 234 0.21 -8.97 11.63
C VAL A 234 -0.80 -10.08 11.37
N ILE A 235 -2.09 -9.74 11.50
CA ILE A 235 -3.20 -10.48 10.89
C ILE A 235 -3.72 -9.65 9.73
N ALA A 236 -3.81 -10.22 8.53
CA ALA A 236 -4.27 -9.48 7.36
C ALA A 236 -5.22 -10.30 6.47
N SER A 237 -5.93 -9.61 5.59
CA SER A 237 -6.69 -10.25 4.52
C SER A 237 -5.74 -10.87 3.49
N ARG A 238 -6.04 -12.10 3.02
CA ARG A 238 -5.34 -12.73 1.91
C ARG A 238 -5.88 -12.18 0.59
N VAL A 239 -5.48 -10.97 0.23
CA VAL A 239 -5.95 -10.25 -0.95
C VAL A 239 -4.82 -9.48 -1.60
N ASP A 240 -4.87 -9.37 -2.93
CA ASP A 240 -3.96 -8.59 -3.77
C ASP A 240 -2.48 -8.82 -3.39
N GLY A 241 -1.74 -7.74 -3.03
CA GLY A 241 -0.31 -7.77 -2.74
C GLY A 241 0.07 -8.13 -1.30
N ILE A 242 -0.87 -8.26 -0.38
CA ILE A 242 -0.53 -8.59 1.04
C ILE A 242 0.25 -9.90 1.16
N PRO A 243 -0.11 -11.00 0.44
CA PRO A 243 0.64 -12.26 0.50
C PRO A 243 2.06 -12.20 -0.08
N GLU A 244 2.42 -11.11 -0.76
CA GLU A 244 3.80 -10.87 -1.20
C GLU A 244 4.70 -10.48 -0.01
N ILE A 245 4.11 -9.91 1.05
CA ILE A 245 4.79 -9.49 2.29
C ILE A 245 4.71 -10.56 3.37
N ILE A 246 3.51 -11.08 3.62
CA ILE A 246 3.24 -12.01 4.72
C ILE A 246 3.13 -13.43 4.16
N GLU A 247 3.90 -14.35 4.74
CA GLU A 247 3.77 -15.78 4.52
C GLU A 247 2.90 -16.37 5.63
N ASP A 248 1.73 -16.91 5.22
CA ASP A 248 0.71 -17.40 6.15
C ASP A 248 1.21 -18.54 7.05
N GLY A 249 1.02 -18.39 8.36
CA GLY A 249 1.47 -19.36 9.36
C GLY A 249 2.98 -19.36 9.62
N VAL A 250 3.75 -18.49 8.94
CA VAL A 250 5.21 -18.37 9.10
C VAL A 250 5.60 -16.99 9.61
N SER A 251 5.17 -15.92 8.94
CA SER A 251 5.49 -14.53 9.29
C SER A 251 4.26 -13.69 9.67
N GLY A 252 3.12 -14.34 9.88
CA GLY A 252 1.86 -13.71 10.25
C GLY A 252 0.68 -14.59 9.88
N VAL A 253 -0.52 -14.03 9.99
CA VAL A 253 -1.78 -14.74 9.68
C VAL A 253 -2.47 -14.08 8.49
N LEU A 254 -2.81 -14.86 7.48
CA LEU A 254 -3.63 -14.44 6.36
C LEU A 254 -5.02 -15.09 6.42
N ILE A 255 -6.07 -14.25 6.41
CA ILE A 255 -7.46 -14.71 6.40
C ILE A 255 -8.01 -14.51 4.98
N THR A 256 -8.47 -15.60 4.35
CA THR A 256 -9.10 -15.55 3.03
C THR A 256 -10.46 -14.85 3.12
N PRO A 257 -10.72 -13.78 2.35
CA PRO A 257 -12.03 -13.13 2.29
C PRO A 257 -13.08 -14.06 1.66
N THR A 258 -14.16 -14.36 2.38
CA THR A 258 -15.21 -15.29 1.94
C THR A 258 -16.59 -14.66 1.88
N LEU A 259 -16.85 -13.62 2.69
CA LEU A 259 -18.17 -13.02 2.81
C LEU A 259 -18.38 -11.86 1.83
N PRO A 260 -19.63 -11.64 1.38
CA PRO A 260 -20.00 -10.41 0.70
C PRO A 260 -19.66 -9.18 1.57
N ILE A 261 -19.31 -8.08 0.92
CA ILE A 261 -18.99 -6.84 1.62
C ILE A 261 -20.26 -6.28 2.27
N GLN A 262 -20.22 -6.11 3.58
CA GLN A 262 -21.33 -5.61 4.38
C GLN A 262 -21.07 -4.15 4.78
N LEU A 263 -21.44 -3.24 3.90
CA LEU A 263 -21.47 -1.80 4.18
C LEU A 263 -22.86 -1.28 3.87
N ASN A 264 -23.48 -0.60 4.83
CA ASN A 264 -24.74 0.08 4.56
C ASN A 264 -24.46 1.32 3.70
N THR A 265 -24.63 1.17 2.39
CA THR A 265 -24.28 2.22 1.42
C THR A 265 -25.22 3.42 1.46
N ILE A 266 -26.39 3.30 2.10
CA ILE A 266 -27.40 4.39 2.21
C ILE A 266 -26.88 5.53 3.10
N ASP A 267 -26.07 5.21 4.12
CA ASP A 267 -25.56 6.17 5.10
C ASP A 267 -24.14 6.66 4.80
N LEU A 268 -23.58 6.31 3.64
CA LEU A 268 -22.21 6.67 3.31
C LEU A 268 -22.13 8.08 2.68
N PRO A 269 -21.15 8.91 3.08
CA PRO A 269 -20.90 10.19 2.42
C PRO A 269 -20.54 10.01 0.93
N GLU A 270 -20.91 10.96 0.08
CA GLU A 270 -20.55 10.96 -1.35
C GLU A 270 -19.02 10.91 -1.61
N SER A 271 -18.23 11.38 -0.64
CA SER A 271 -16.76 11.39 -0.71
C SER A 271 -16.13 10.02 -0.50
N VAL A 272 -16.92 9.00 -0.11
CA VAL A 272 -16.43 7.64 0.10
C VAL A 272 -16.13 6.98 -1.24
N LEU A 273 -14.99 6.34 -1.36
CA LEU A 273 -14.68 5.56 -2.55
C LEU A 273 -15.70 4.43 -2.71
N PRO A 274 -16.17 4.17 -3.92
CA PRO A 274 -17.06 3.04 -4.16
C PRO A 274 -16.37 1.72 -3.80
N ILE A 275 -17.15 0.72 -3.46
CA ILE A 275 -16.66 -0.66 -3.30
C ILE A 275 -15.88 -1.03 -4.57
N PRO A 276 -14.67 -1.60 -4.45
CA PRO A 276 -13.87 -1.97 -5.61
C PRO A 276 -14.62 -2.95 -6.51
N LYS A 277 -14.50 -2.79 -7.83
CA LYS A 277 -15.15 -3.69 -8.80
C LYS A 277 -14.48 -5.05 -8.88
N CYS A 278 -13.20 -5.11 -8.61
CA CYS A 278 -12.41 -6.34 -8.61
C CYS A 278 -11.20 -6.20 -7.69
N VAL A 279 -10.67 -7.35 -7.31
CA VAL A 279 -9.40 -7.54 -6.61
C VAL A 279 -8.63 -8.65 -7.32
N VAL A 280 -7.36 -8.83 -7.00
CA VAL A 280 -6.53 -9.90 -7.56
C VAL A 280 -6.49 -11.07 -6.57
N ASP A 281 -6.79 -12.26 -7.06
CA ASP A 281 -6.54 -13.50 -6.31
C ASP A 281 -5.02 -13.75 -6.27
N PRO A 282 -4.40 -13.80 -5.08
CA PRO A 282 -2.96 -13.96 -4.96
C PRO A 282 -2.43 -15.35 -5.36
N ASN A 283 -3.31 -16.33 -5.57
CA ASN A 283 -2.88 -17.67 -5.99
C ASN A 283 -2.89 -17.82 -7.53
N THR A 284 -3.88 -17.22 -8.21
CA THR A 284 -4.07 -17.36 -9.66
C THR A 284 -3.69 -16.11 -10.44
N TRP A 285 -3.51 -14.96 -9.76
CA TRP A 285 -3.33 -13.64 -10.34
C TRP A 285 -4.50 -13.17 -11.22
N GLU A 286 -5.64 -13.81 -11.10
CA GLU A 286 -6.86 -13.44 -11.82
C GLU A 286 -7.64 -12.35 -11.05
N LEU A 287 -8.48 -11.63 -11.82
CA LEU A 287 -9.38 -10.64 -11.23
C LEU A 287 -10.64 -11.35 -10.74
N ILE A 288 -10.91 -11.19 -9.46
CA ILE A 288 -12.09 -11.78 -8.80
C ILE A 288 -12.98 -10.72 -8.16
N THR A 289 -14.20 -11.10 -7.82
CA THR A 289 -15.15 -10.26 -7.07
C THR A 289 -14.60 -10.00 -5.66
N PRO A 290 -14.56 -8.74 -5.20
CA PRO A 290 -14.07 -8.42 -3.87
C PRO A 290 -15.01 -8.97 -2.79
N LYS A 291 -14.40 -9.46 -1.71
CA LYS A 291 -15.08 -9.98 -0.52
C LYS A 291 -14.42 -9.40 0.72
N GLN A 292 -15.09 -9.52 1.87
CA GLN A 292 -14.51 -9.22 3.18
C GLN A 292 -14.19 -10.50 3.95
N ILE A 293 -13.27 -10.41 4.90
CA ILE A 293 -13.00 -11.50 5.84
C ILE A 293 -14.17 -11.64 6.82
N ASP A 294 -14.29 -12.83 7.41
CA ASP A 294 -15.28 -13.11 8.44
C ASP A 294 -14.81 -12.54 9.80
N ALA A 295 -15.64 -11.71 10.44
CA ALA A 295 -15.35 -11.08 11.71
C ALA A 295 -15.16 -12.10 12.85
N GLN A 296 -15.88 -13.22 12.85
CA GLN A 296 -15.72 -14.27 13.85
C GLN A 296 -14.40 -15.03 13.67
N ILE A 297 -13.99 -15.27 12.41
CA ILE A 297 -12.69 -15.87 12.12
C ILE A 297 -11.57 -14.91 12.54
N LEU A 298 -11.71 -13.61 12.23
CA LEU A 298 -10.75 -12.60 12.67
C LEU A 298 -10.63 -12.57 14.19
N ALA A 299 -11.74 -12.55 14.92
CA ALA A 299 -11.76 -12.59 16.38
C ALA A 299 -11.01 -13.82 16.92
N LYS A 300 -11.28 -15.01 16.38
CA LYS A 300 -10.56 -16.24 16.78
C LYS A 300 -9.06 -16.13 16.60
N ARG A 301 -8.60 -15.57 15.47
CA ARG A 301 -7.16 -15.39 15.20
C ARG A 301 -6.52 -14.34 16.12
N ILE A 302 -7.24 -13.27 16.47
CA ILE A 302 -6.79 -12.29 17.46
C ILE A 302 -6.61 -12.98 18.82
N VAL A 303 -7.63 -13.73 19.29
CA VAL A 303 -7.54 -14.48 20.56
C VAL A 303 -6.38 -15.49 20.56
N THR A 304 -6.20 -16.22 19.46
CA THR A 304 -5.05 -17.16 19.35
C THR A 304 -3.71 -16.45 19.58
N LEU A 305 -3.50 -15.29 18.94
CA LEU A 305 -2.24 -14.54 19.11
C LEU A 305 -2.17 -13.78 20.43
N MET A 306 -3.30 -13.45 21.05
CA MET A 306 -3.35 -12.87 22.39
C MET A 306 -2.89 -13.88 23.45
N ASP A 307 -3.34 -15.15 23.32
CA ASP A 307 -3.10 -16.21 24.32
C ASP A 307 -1.75 -16.94 24.12
N ASP A 308 -1.08 -16.77 22.96
CA ASP A 308 0.19 -17.44 22.62
C ASP A 308 1.29 -16.42 22.33
N ASP A 309 1.99 -16.00 23.37
CA ASP A 309 3.11 -15.05 23.31
C ASP A 309 4.26 -15.58 22.42
N ALA A 310 4.57 -16.86 22.51
CA ALA A 310 5.67 -17.46 21.76
C ALA A 310 5.38 -17.46 20.24
N LEU A 311 4.16 -17.80 19.85
CA LEU A 311 3.74 -17.74 18.44
C LEU A 311 3.74 -16.29 17.93
N ARG A 312 3.27 -15.35 18.75
CA ARG A 312 3.23 -13.93 18.43
C ARG A 312 4.64 -13.39 18.19
N GLU A 313 5.57 -13.70 19.08
CA GLU A 313 6.98 -13.29 18.95
C GLU A 313 7.64 -13.94 17.73
N GLN A 314 7.38 -15.22 17.47
CA GLN A 314 7.90 -15.91 16.29
C GLN A 314 7.44 -15.22 14.99
N TYR A 315 6.16 -14.87 14.88
CA TYR A 315 5.64 -14.18 13.70
C TYR A 315 6.27 -12.79 13.53
N ALA A 316 6.44 -12.05 14.62
CA ALA A 316 7.08 -10.76 14.63
C ALA A 316 8.54 -10.84 14.12
N ILE A 317 9.32 -11.77 14.63
CA ILE A 317 10.71 -12.01 14.22
C ILE A 317 10.78 -12.42 12.74
N ASN A 318 9.94 -13.36 12.32
CA ASN A 318 9.94 -13.85 10.95
C ASN A 318 9.53 -12.75 9.96
N LEU A 319 8.53 -11.93 10.30
CA LEU A 319 8.11 -10.79 9.47
C LEU A 319 9.23 -9.73 9.39
N ASN A 320 9.89 -9.43 10.51
CA ASN A 320 11.01 -8.49 10.54
C ASN A 320 12.15 -8.96 9.63
N ASN A 321 12.56 -10.24 9.74
CA ASN A 321 13.60 -10.82 8.89
C ASN A 321 13.22 -10.74 7.40
N ARG A 322 11.98 -11.09 7.06
CA ARG A 322 11.47 -11.03 5.69
C ARG A 322 11.45 -9.60 5.14
N VAL A 323 11.05 -8.62 5.95
CA VAL A 323 11.05 -7.20 5.56
C VAL A 323 12.47 -6.70 5.34
N ASN A 324 13.41 -7.04 6.21
CA ASN A 324 14.82 -6.69 6.05
C ASN A 324 15.43 -7.26 4.77
N GLU A 325 15.10 -8.49 4.40
CA GLU A 325 15.63 -9.17 3.24
C GLU A 325 14.99 -8.66 1.93
N HIS A 326 13.66 -8.54 1.89
CA HIS A 326 12.91 -8.36 0.65
C HIS A 326 12.38 -6.94 0.42
N PHE A 327 12.39 -6.06 1.42
CA PHE A 327 11.79 -4.72 1.33
C PHE A 327 12.73 -3.58 1.78
N SER A 328 14.05 -3.83 1.85
CA SER A 328 15.02 -2.79 2.20
C SER A 328 15.15 -1.74 1.09
N MET A 329 15.46 -0.49 1.47
CA MET A 329 15.72 0.59 0.51
C MET A 329 16.94 0.29 -0.36
N GLU A 330 17.96 -0.37 0.19
CA GLU A 330 19.16 -0.78 -0.55
C GLU A 330 18.81 -1.75 -1.69
N ARG A 331 17.94 -2.74 -1.43
CA ARG A 331 17.44 -3.65 -2.48
C ARG A 331 16.66 -2.87 -3.53
N TYR A 332 15.72 -1.99 -3.10
CA TYR A 332 14.91 -1.19 -4.00
C TYR A 332 15.75 -0.34 -4.96
N VAL A 333 16.76 0.36 -4.43
CA VAL A 333 17.67 1.19 -5.22
C VAL A 333 18.51 0.33 -6.18
N ARG A 334 19.03 -0.81 -5.72
CA ARG A 334 19.80 -1.75 -6.56
C ARG A 334 18.96 -2.25 -7.74
N GLU A 335 17.71 -2.64 -7.51
CA GLU A 335 16.81 -3.13 -8.57
C GLU A 335 16.45 -2.02 -9.57
N LEU A 336 16.19 -0.79 -9.10
CA LEU A 336 15.95 0.34 -9.99
C LEU A 336 17.18 0.67 -10.83
N ASN A 337 18.38 0.67 -10.25
CA ASN A 337 19.61 0.92 -10.99
C ASN A 337 19.84 -0.16 -12.08
N ALA A 338 19.62 -1.44 -11.75
CA ALA A 338 19.70 -2.52 -12.72
C ALA A 338 18.67 -2.38 -13.88
N ILE A 339 17.54 -1.74 -13.63
CA ILE A 339 16.59 -1.37 -14.68
C ILE A 339 17.12 -0.22 -15.51
N TYR A 340 17.66 0.83 -14.89
CA TYR A 340 18.20 2.00 -15.61
C TYR A 340 19.38 1.65 -16.51
N ASP A 341 20.24 0.72 -16.06
CA ASP A 341 21.40 0.24 -16.84
C ASP A 341 21.02 -0.43 -18.17
N GLN A 342 19.77 -0.94 -18.29
CA GLN A 342 19.27 -1.53 -19.54
C GLN A 342 18.95 -0.49 -20.63
N PHE A 343 18.87 0.78 -20.26
CA PHE A 343 18.54 1.88 -21.18
C PHE A 343 19.80 2.51 -21.80
N ASN A 344 20.87 1.82 -22.06
CA ASN A 344 22.10 2.25 -22.76
C ASN A 344 22.04 3.70 -23.28
N LEU A 345 22.15 4.68 -22.37
CA LEU A 345 22.21 6.10 -22.73
C LEU A 345 23.64 6.41 -23.20
N THR A 346 23.84 6.37 -24.52
CA THR A 346 25.08 6.85 -25.15
C THR A 346 25.14 8.38 -25.19
#